data_c67e0dc21707bd85df05d4c771928b08
#
_entry.id   c67e0dc21707bd85df05d4c771928b08
#
_cell.length_a   1.000
_cell.length_b   1.000
_cell.length_c   1.000
_cell.angle_alpha   90.00
_cell.angle_beta   90.00
_cell.angle_gamma   90.00
#
_symmetry.space_group_name_H-M   'P 1'
#
loop_
_entity.id
_entity.type
_entity.pdbx_description
1 polymer ?
#
loop_
_entity_poly.entity_id
_entity_poly.type
_entity_poly.pdbx_seq_one_letter_code
_entity_poly.pdbx_strand_id
1 'polypeptide(L)'
;MKVSVIGGGAWGTTLAQVLNDNGYDCLIYEINQNYIKEINNNHIHPIFKNKLNNNIKATDNLEEVIKYSNIYLLAVPTKVVRPVLNEMNKYIDAESTFINVSKGIEPETLKRVSEIVNDEINKENISGYVCLTGPSHAEEVIDRQLTLLVSASNNLKLATKVQHMFANQDYMRVYTSNDLIGAEIGGAVKNAIAVISGATTGLGLGENARAAVITRGIIEVVKVVKLMGGKESTAYGLTGIGDLIVTASSENSRNFNGGRKLGQGLTVEDIYKESTQTIEGFRTIYALNNLSLKHNVELPMINTAYLILEGKMTVEEGLNALLKRDLKPEIID
;
A
#
# COMPACT_ATOMS: atom_id res chain seq x y z
N MET A 1 -17.68 -2.76 19.42
CA MET A 1 -17.24 -3.92 18.58
C MET A 1 -15.72 -3.88 18.51
N LYS A 2 -15.05 -5.05 18.55
CA LYS A 2 -13.58 -5.14 18.66
C LYS A 2 -12.92 -5.36 17.32
N VAL A 3 -11.70 -4.82 17.13
CA VAL A 3 -10.85 -5.03 15.93
C VAL A 3 -9.41 -5.24 16.38
N SER A 4 -8.77 -6.28 15.86
CA SER A 4 -7.35 -6.57 16.04
C SER A 4 -6.56 -5.94 14.91
N VAL A 5 -5.60 -5.07 15.24
CA VAL A 5 -4.76 -4.37 14.27
C VAL A 5 -3.37 -5.02 14.24
N ILE A 6 -2.97 -5.53 13.10
CA ILE A 6 -1.68 -6.20 12.91
C ILE A 6 -0.70 -5.22 12.29
N GLY A 7 0.14 -4.62 13.14
CA GLY A 7 1.12 -3.58 12.79
C GLY A 7 0.76 -2.20 13.34
N GLY A 8 1.53 -1.71 14.32
CA GLY A 8 1.38 -0.42 15.00
C GLY A 8 2.24 0.71 14.42
N GLY A 9 2.58 0.62 13.13
CA GLY A 9 3.28 1.68 12.41
C GLY A 9 2.39 2.88 12.10
N ALA A 10 2.87 3.77 11.21
CA ALA A 10 2.18 5.00 10.83
C ALA A 10 0.70 4.76 10.47
N TRP A 11 0.44 3.84 9.54
CA TRP A 11 -0.90 3.62 9.02
C TRP A 11 -1.80 2.80 9.95
N GLY A 12 -1.26 1.73 10.58
CA GLY A 12 -2.05 0.88 11.48
C GLY A 12 -2.55 1.63 12.71
N THR A 13 -1.68 2.44 13.35
CA THR A 13 -2.08 3.26 14.51
C THR A 13 -3.07 4.36 14.12
N THR A 14 -2.87 4.99 12.95
CA THR A 14 -3.83 5.97 12.41
C THR A 14 -5.21 5.35 12.19
N LEU A 15 -5.29 4.17 11.56
CA LEU A 15 -6.56 3.50 11.33
C LEU A 15 -7.21 2.96 12.61
N ALA A 16 -6.41 2.58 13.62
CA ALA A 16 -6.94 2.26 14.95
C ALA A 16 -7.64 3.48 15.57
N GLN A 17 -7.10 4.70 15.39
CA GLN A 17 -7.77 5.93 15.82
C GLN A 17 -9.06 6.19 15.03
N VAL A 18 -9.07 6.01 13.69
CA VAL A 18 -10.29 6.13 12.88
C VAL A 18 -11.38 5.16 13.34
N LEU A 19 -11.02 3.90 13.57
CA LEU A 19 -11.95 2.89 14.10
C LEU A 19 -12.48 3.29 15.48
N ASN A 20 -11.61 3.84 16.32
CA ASN A 20 -12.02 4.27 17.66
C ASN A 20 -12.91 5.53 17.62
N ASP A 21 -12.66 6.47 16.73
CA ASP A 21 -13.55 7.62 16.46
C ASP A 21 -14.96 7.13 16.05
N ASN A 22 -15.04 5.96 15.38
CA ASN A 22 -16.29 5.33 14.96
C ASN A 22 -16.87 4.33 16.01
N GLY A 23 -16.35 4.32 17.23
CA GLY A 23 -16.88 3.50 18.35
C GLY A 23 -16.41 2.04 18.37
N TYR A 24 -15.30 1.72 17.71
CA TYR A 24 -14.68 0.39 17.76
C TYR A 24 -13.50 0.38 18.74
N ASP A 25 -13.40 -0.67 19.55
CA ASP A 25 -12.24 -0.91 20.42
C ASP A 25 -11.13 -1.61 19.61
N CYS A 26 -9.89 -1.13 19.76
CA CYS A 26 -8.76 -1.65 19.03
C CYS A 26 -7.65 -2.16 19.94
N LEU A 27 -7.12 -3.36 19.64
CA LEU A 27 -5.86 -3.87 20.20
C LEU A 27 -4.85 -4.02 19.06
N ILE A 28 -3.68 -3.39 19.21
CA ILE A 28 -2.63 -3.33 18.19
C ILE A 28 -1.54 -4.34 18.52
N TYR A 29 -1.19 -5.20 17.57
CA TYR A 29 0.04 -5.98 17.59
C TYR A 29 1.20 -5.13 17.08
N GLU A 30 2.23 -4.94 17.90
CA GLU A 30 3.43 -4.18 17.54
C GLU A 30 4.65 -4.79 18.22
N ILE A 31 5.76 -4.93 17.48
CA ILE A 31 7.00 -5.52 17.99
C ILE A 31 7.96 -4.48 18.57
N ASN A 32 7.80 -3.21 18.20
CA ASN A 32 8.64 -2.13 18.68
C ASN A 32 8.18 -1.66 20.06
N GLN A 33 8.98 -1.97 21.09
CA GLN A 33 8.67 -1.66 22.49
C GLN A 33 8.48 -0.16 22.76
N ASN A 34 9.18 0.70 22.01
CA ASN A 34 9.00 2.15 22.15
C ASN A 34 7.61 2.58 21.63
N TYR A 35 7.13 1.97 20.53
CA TYR A 35 5.81 2.24 19.98
C TYR A 35 4.70 1.79 20.93
N ILE A 36 4.86 0.58 21.51
CA ILE A 36 3.92 0.05 22.52
C ILE A 36 3.85 1.00 23.72
N LYS A 37 5.00 1.47 24.23
CA LYS A 37 5.07 2.41 25.34
C LYS A 37 4.38 3.75 25.02
N GLU A 38 4.64 4.32 23.84
CA GLU A 38 4.01 5.57 23.42
C GLU A 38 2.47 5.43 23.36
N ILE A 39 1.98 4.35 22.81
CA ILE A 39 0.53 4.08 22.70
C ILE A 39 -0.09 3.87 24.09
N ASN A 40 0.49 3.00 24.93
CA ASN A 40 -0.13 2.56 26.18
C ASN A 40 -0.01 3.57 27.32
N ASN A 41 1.15 4.23 27.46
CA ASN A 41 1.45 5.08 28.59
C ASN A 41 1.21 6.56 28.30
N ASN A 42 1.62 7.00 27.10
CA ASN A 42 1.56 8.40 26.72
C ASN A 42 0.28 8.73 25.92
N HIS A 43 -0.40 7.72 25.39
CA HIS A 43 -1.56 7.86 24.49
C HIS A 43 -1.30 8.81 23.32
N ILE A 44 -0.13 8.62 22.67
CA ILE A 44 0.26 9.38 21.50
C ILE A 44 0.66 8.46 20.35
N HIS A 45 0.43 8.94 19.13
CA HIS A 45 0.85 8.25 17.93
C HIS A 45 2.40 8.13 17.90
N PRO A 46 2.98 6.92 17.77
CA PRO A 46 4.42 6.73 17.96
C PRO A 46 5.28 7.50 16.96
N ILE A 47 4.76 7.81 15.79
CA ILE A 47 5.48 8.50 14.71
C ILE A 47 5.09 9.98 14.65
N PHE A 48 3.79 10.30 14.56
CA PHE A 48 3.30 11.68 14.33
C PHE A 48 3.08 12.47 15.60
N LYS A 49 3.10 11.81 16.78
CA LYS A 49 2.93 12.42 18.09
C LYS A 49 1.54 13.02 18.37
N ASN A 50 0.56 12.75 17.51
CA ASN A 50 -0.82 13.11 17.74
C ASN A 50 -1.38 12.36 18.96
N LYS A 51 -2.29 12.99 19.68
CA LYS A 51 -2.98 12.36 20.80
C LYS A 51 -3.90 11.24 20.30
N LEU A 52 -3.79 10.08 20.91
CA LEU A 52 -4.65 8.92 20.68
C LEU A 52 -5.72 8.81 21.77
N ASN A 53 -6.83 8.13 21.45
CA ASN A 53 -7.81 7.77 22.45
C ASN A 53 -7.20 6.76 23.45
N ASN A 54 -7.52 6.91 24.73
CA ASN A 54 -7.01 6.09 25.83
C ASN A 54 -7.41 4.61 25.74
N ASN A 55 -8.45 4.29 24.96
CA ASN A 55 -8.93 2.93 24.74
C ASN A 55 -8.09 2.14 23.72
N ILE A 56 -7.25 2.83 22.95
CA ILE A 56 -6.32 2.16 22.04
C ILE A 56 -5.15 1.60 22.84
N LYS A 57 -4.92 0.30 22.71
CA LYS A 57 -3.83 -0.42 23.38
C LYS A 57 -2.97 -1.17 22.37
N ALA A 58 -1.73 -1.43 22.75
CA ALA A 58 -0.78 -2.19 21.94
C ALA A 58 -0.07 -3.24 22.79
N THR A 59 0.28 -4.38 22.19
CA THR A 59 1.02 -5.49 22.81
C THR A 59 1.90 -6.18 21.76
N ASP A 60 2.98 -6.81 22.21
CA ASP A 60 3.81 -7.70 21.40
C ASP A 60 3.38 -9.18 21.47
N ASN A 61 2.30 -9.47 22.19
CA ASN A 61 1.72 -10.78 22.28
C ASN A 61 0.72 -11.02 21.14
N LEU A 62 1.16 -11.71 20.07
CA LEU A 62 0.31 -11.99 18.90
C LEU A 62 -0.92 -12.84 19.25
N GLU A 63 -0.77 -13.84 20.13
CA GLU A 63 -1.89 -14.69 20.57
C GLU A 63 -2.98 -13.87 21.25
N GLU A 64 -2.61 -12.93 22.13
CA GLU A 64 -3.56 -12.03 22.80
C GLU A 64 -4.34 -11.20 21.76
N VAL A 65 -3.65 -10.65 20.74
CA VAL A 65 -4.27 -9.86 19.69
C VAL A 65 -5.20 -10.71 18.83
N ILE A 66 -4.81 -11.93 18.46
CA ILE A 66 -5.65 -12.83 17.66
C ILE A 66 -6.93 -13.23 18.42
N LYS A 67 -6.83 -13.53 19.72
CA LYS A 67 -7.99 -13.87 20.57
C LYS A 67 -8.87 -12.66 20.94
N TYR A 68 -8.40 -11.44 20.73
CA TYR A 68 -9.16 -10.22 21.04
C TYR A 68 -10.36 -10.01 20.11
N SER A 69 -10.25 -10.36 18.84
CA SER A 69 -11.31 -10.18 17.83
C SER A 69 -11.13 -11.17 16.68
N ASN A 70 -12.19 -11.45 15.95
CA ASN A 70 -12.17 -12.17 14.66
C ASN A 70 -12.21 -11.21 13.44
N ILE A 71 -11.92 -9.93 13.63
CA ILE A 71 -11.73 -8.95 12.57
C ILE A 71 -10.29 -8.44 12.64
N TYR A 72 -9.49 -8.77 11.63
CA TYR A 72 -8.07 -8.42 11.58
C TYR A 72 -7.80 -7.34 10.55
N LEU A 73 -7.23 -6.21 10.97
CA LEU A 73 -6.72 -5.15 10.10
C LEU A 73 -5.23 -5.38 9.85
N LEU A 74 -4.86 -5.81 8.64
CA LEU A 74 -3.48 -6.08 8.23
C LEU A 74 -2.82 -4.78 7.78
N ALA A 75 -1.91 -4.23 8.59
CA ALA A 75 -1.23 -2.96 8.36
C ALA A 75 0.31 -3.08 8.45
N VAL A 76 0.85 -4.23 8.09
CA VAL A 76 2.28 -4.53 8.05
C VAL A 76 2.85 -4.33 6.63
N PRO A 77 4.16 -4.09 6.46
CA PRO A 77 4.79 -4.07 5.14
C PRO A 77 4.59 -5.39 4.39
N THR A 78 4.42 -5.34 3.07
CA THR A 78 4.11 -6.52 2.24
C THR A 78 5.12 -7.65 2.42
N LYS A 79 6.40 -7.34 2.64
CA LYS A 79 7.47 -8.34 2.85
C LYS A 79 7.28 -9.25 4.06
N VAL A 80 6.48 -8.79 5.06
CA VAL A 80 6.24 -9.57 6.29
C VAL A 80 4.82 -10.12 6.38
N VAL A 81 3.97 -9.87 5.39
CA VAL A 81 2.58 -10.36 5.39
C VAL A 81 2.54 -11.88 5.52
N ARG A 82 3.27 -12.60 4.66
CA ARG A 82 3.28 -14.08 4.67
C ARG A 82 3.74 -14.66 6.01
N PRO A 83 4.94 -14.32 6.55
CA PRO A 83 5.36 -14.87 7.84
C PRO A 83 4.43 -14.48 9.00
N VAL A 84 3.85 -13.28 8.98
CA VAL A 84 2.89 -12.88 10.02
C VAL A 84 1.60 -13.68 9.93
N LEU A 85 1.04 -13.90 8.73
CA LEU A 85 -0.15 -14.72 8.54
C LEU A 85 0.08 -16.17 8.95
N ASN A 86 1.25 -16.72 8.62
CA ASN A 86 1.62 -18.09 9.04
C ASN A 86 1.66 -18.21 10.56
N GLU A 87 2.19 -17.21 11.26
CA GLU A 87 2.19 -17.20 12.72
C GLU A 87 0.77 -16.99 13.29
N MET A 88 -0.02 -16.08 12.71
CA MET A 88 -1.41 -15.85 13.11
C MET A 88 -2.26 -17.13 13.01
N ASN A 89 -2.07 -17.93 11.94
CA ASN A 89 -2.85 -19.15 11.69
C ASN A 89 -2.77 -20.16 12.82
N LYS A 90 -1.72 -20.12 13.64
CA LYS A 90 -1.56 -21.01 14.81
C LYS A 90 -2.56 -20.71 15.93
N TYR A 91 -3.10 -19.49 15.98
CA TYR A 91 -3.96 -19.02 17.06
C TYR A 91 -5.40 -18.72 16.60
N ILE A 92 -5.67 -18.72 15.28
CA ILE A 92 -7.00 -18.50 14.72
C ILE A 92 -7.81 -19.79 14.85
N ASP A 93 -8.88 -19.75 15.62
CA ASP A 93 -9.77 -20.88 15.92
C ASP A 93 -11.23 -20.65 15.51
N ALA A 94 -11.52 -19.52 14.84
CA ALA A 94 -12.87 -19.15 14.40
C ALA A 94 -12.84 -18.44 13.03
N GLU A 95 -13.99 -18.47 12.36
CA GLU A 95 -14.19 -17.71 11.11
C GLU A 95 -13.87 -16.22 11.30
N SER A 96 -12.97 -15.72 10.48
CA SER A 96 -12.38 -14.39 10.64
C SER A 96 -12.43 -13.57 9.37
N THR A 97 -12.60 -12.26 9.54
CA THR A 97 -12.58 -11.28 8.46
C THR A 97 -11.22 -10.60 8.40
N PHE A 98 -10.60 -10.59 7.23
CA PHE A 98 -9.32 -9.93 6.97
C PHE A 98 -9.55 -8.62 6.21
N ILE A 99 -9.17 -7.49 6.81
CA ILE A 99 -9.16 -6.16 6.19
C ILE A 99 -7.71 -5.81 5.91
N ASN A 100 -7.33 -5.73 4.65
CA ASN A 100 -5.97 -5.41 4.24
C ASN A 100 -5.81 -3.95 3.83
N VAL A 101 -4.78 -3.31 4.35
CA VAL A 101 -4.35 -1.96 3.96
C VAL A 101 -2.89 -1.92 3.48
N SER A 102 -2.24 -3.08 3.43
CA SER A 102 -0.89 -3.22 2.85
C SER A 102 -0.96 -3.11 1.34
N LYS A 103 -0.01 -2.39 0.74
CA LYS A 103 -0.02 -2.08 -0.70
C LYS A 103 1.25 -2.64 -1.36
N GLY A 104 1.13 -3.78 -2.04
CA GLY A 104 2.26 -4.41 -2.73
C GLY A 104 1.91 -5.78 -3.31
N ILE A 105 2.85 -6.32 -4.08
CA ILE A 105 2.84 -7.67 -4.66
C ILE A 105 4.08 -8.37 -4.14
N GLU A 106 3.97 -9.64 -3.77
CA GLU A 106 5.10 -10.46 -3.35
C GLU A 106 5.99 -10.77 -4.57
N PRO A 107 7.26 -10.32 -4.60
CA PRO A 107 8.07 -10.42 -5.82
C PRO A 107 8.38 -11.84 -6.27
N GLU A 108 8.51 -12.76 -5.31
CA GLU A 108 8.90 -14.16 -5.53
C GLU A 108 7.77 -14.98 -6.17
N THR A 109 6.53 -14.74 -5.75
CA THR A 109 5.35 -15.50 -6.17
C THR A 109 4.43 -14.71 -7.10
N LEU A 110 4.57 -13.40 -7.17
CA LEU A 110 3.69 -12.43 -7.84
C LEU A 110 2.27 -12.41 -7.25
N LYS A 111 2.11 -12.89 -6.00
CA LYS A 111 0.83 -12.95 -5.32
C LYS A 111 0.44 -11.63 -4.67
N ARG A 112 -0.86 -11.33 -4.76
CA ARG A 112 -1.52 -10.25 -4.04
C ARG A 112 -1.72 -10.67 -2.57
N VAL A 113 -1.95 -9.72 -1.68
CA VAL A 113 -2.16 -10.02 -0.25
C VAL A 113 -3.37 -10.94 -0.03
N SER A 114 -4.45 -10.79 -0.80
CA SER A 114 -5.61 -11.68 -0.75
C SER A 114 -5.25 -13.15 -1.06
N GLU A 115 -4.32 -13.37 -1.99
CA GLU A 115 -3.84 -14.71 -2.34
C GLU A 115 -2.92 -15.27 -1.27
N ILE A 116 -2.11 -14.42 -0.63
CA ILE A 116 -1.26 -14.82 0.50
C ILE A 116 -2.12 -15.22 1.71
N VAL A 117 -3.21 -14.49 1.99
CA VAL A 117 -4.18 -14.89 3.05
C VAL A 117 -4.75 -16.28 2.76
N ASN A 118 -5.14 -16.55 1.51
CA ASN A 118 -5.67 -17.86 1.11
C ASN A 118 -4.62 -18.99 1.15
N ASP A 119 -3.33 -18.66 1.03
CA ASP A 119 -2.24 -19.65 1.15
C ASP A 119 -1.96 -20.02 2.61
N GLU A 120 -1.94 -19.03 3.51
CA GLU A 120 -1.38 -19.17 4.85
C GLU A 120 -2.46 -19.43 5.92
N ILE A 121 -3.69 -19.02 5.70
CA ILE A 121 -4.79 -19.22 6.66
C ILE A 121 -5.64 -20.41 6.26
N ASN A 122 -5.99 -21.24 7.25
CA ASN A 122 -6.91 -22.35 7.04
C ASN A 122 -8.23 -21.84 6.45
N LYS A 123 -8.69 -22.48 5.37
CA LYS A 123 -9.84 -22.00 4.58
C LYS A 123 -11.12 -21.89 5.38
N GLU A 124 -11.34 -22.81 6.32
CA GLU A 124 -12.47 -22.80 7.25
C GLU A 124 -12.47 -21.59 8.20
N ASN A 125 -11.33 -20.96 8.39
CA ASN A 125 -11.16 -19.77 9.23
C ASN A 125 -11.27 -18.45 8.45
N ILE A 126 -11.54 -18.48 7.14
CA ILE A 126 -11.69 -17.27 6.32
C ILE A 126 -13.17 -17.00 6.04
N SER A 127 -13.82 -16.12 6.80
CA SER A 127 -15.17 -15.65 6.49
C SER A 127 -15.19 -14.63 5.36
N GLY A 128 -14.07 -13.93 5.12
CA GLY A 128 -13.92 -13.03 3.99
C GLY A 128 -12.72 -12.10 4.07
N TYR A 129 -12.48 -11.45 2.93
CA TYR A 129 -11.36 -10.53 2.74
C TYR A 129 -11.82 -9.23 2.09
N VAL A 130 -11.26 -8.12 2.56
CA VAL A 130 -11.51 -6.76 2.04
C VAL A 130 -10.18 -6.03 1.88
N CYS A 131 -9.97 -5.39 0.75
CA CYS A 131 -8.90 -4.41 0.57
C CYS A 131 -9.46 -3.01 0.80
N LEU A 132 -8.90 -2.28 1.77
CA LEU A 132 -9.22 -0.88 2.03
C LEU A 132 -8.06 -0.02 1.52
N THR A 133 -8.29 0.79 0.48
CA THR A 133 -7.25 1.51 -0.23
C THR A 133 -7.78 2.80 -0.85
N GLY A 134 -6.87 3.71 -1.27
CA GLY A 134 -7.19 5.01 -1.85
C GLY A 134 -6.16 6.07 -1.44
N PRO A 135 -6.33 7.33 -1.89
CA PRO A 135 -5.45 8.45 -1.55
C PRO A 135 -5.53 8.76 -0.05
N SER A 136 -4.48 8.41 0.70
CA SER A 136 -4.50 8.50 2.16
C SER A 136 -3.09 8.56 2.74
N HIS A 137 -2.58 9.74 2.98
CA HIS A 137 -1.41 9.94 3.80
C HIS A 137 -1.80 9.82 5.28
N ALA A 138 -1.07 9.01 6.03
CA ALA A 138 -1.38 8.74 7.44
C ALA A 138 -1.33 10.02 8.29
N GLU A 139 -0.44 10.94 7.95
CA GLU A 139 -0.29 12.26 8.55
C GLU A 139 -1.58 13.09 8.48
N GLU A 140 -2.20 13.10 7.31
CA GLU A 140 -3.45 13.86 7.07
C GLU A 140 -4.64 13.18 7.75
N VAL A 141 -4.68 11.85 7.70
CA VAL A 141 -5.79 11.09 8.31
C VAL A 141 -5.77 11.18 9.84
N ILE A 142 -4.60 11.14 10.48
CA ILE A 142 -4.51 11.28 11.94
C ILE A 142 -4.92 12.69 12.39
N ASP A 143 -4.71 13.70 11.53
CA ASP A 143 -5.18 15.07 11.73
C ASP A 143 -6.66 15.26 11.33
N ARG A 144 -7.36 14.18 10.99
CA ARG A 144 -8.78 14.18 10.58
C ARG A 144 -9.06 15.05 9.35
N GLN A 145 -8.13 15.12 8.40
CA GLN A 145 -8.34 15.78 7.12
C GLN A 145 -9.21 14.92 6.21
N LEU A 146 -9.99 15.56 5.34
CA LEU A 146 -10.89 14.88 4.41
C LEU A 146 -10.16 13.83 3.59
N THR A 147 -10.57 12.58 3.76
CA THR A 147 -9.96 11.43 3.08
C THR A 147 -11.04 10.53 2.48
N LEU A 148 -10.80 10.10 1.24
CA LEU A 148 -11.71 9.22 0.51
C LEU A 148 -11.03 7.88 0.23
N LEU A 149 -11.66 6.78 0.65
CA LEU A 149 -11.16 5.42 0.46
C LEU A 149 -12.15 4.56 -0.32
N VAL A 150 -11.69 3.38 -0.72
CA VAL A 150 -12.49 2.30 -1.30
C VAL A 150 -12.32 1.04 -0.48
N SER A 151 -13.44 0.45 -0.09
CA SER A 151 -13.56 -0.88 0.48
C SER A 151 -13.89 -1.85 -0.66
N ALA A 152 -12.93 -2.67 -1.08
CA ALA A 152 -13.06 -3.58 -2.22
C ALA A 152 -13.08 -5.04 -1.76
N SER A 153 -14.08 -5.82 -2.22
CA SER A 153 -14.20 -7.24 -1.92
C SER A 153 -15.02 -7.95 -2.99
N ASN A 154 -14.73 -9.22 -3.22
CA ASN A 154 -15.61 -10.10 -4.03
C ASN A 154 -16.99 -10.31 -3.36
N ASN A 155 -17.10 -10.06 -2.06
CA ASN A 155 -18.36 -10.03 -1.32
C ASN A 155 -18.77 -8.58 -1.02
N LEU A 156 -19.68 -8.04 -1.83
CA LEU A 156 -20.11 -6.64 -1.70
C LEU A 156 -20.77 -6.33 -0.34
N LYS A 157 -21.47 -7.30 0.29
CA LYS A 157 -22.03 -7.12 1.64
C LYS A 157 -20.91 -6.91 2.67
N LEU A 158 -19.81 -7.65 2.54
CA LEU A 158 -18.64 -7.47 3.39
C LEU A 158 -17.95 -6.13 3.12
N ALA A 159 -17.79 -5.75 1.85
CA ALA A 159 -17.27 -4.43 1.50
C ALA A 159 -18.10 -3.30 2.13
N THR A 160 -19.44 -3.41 2.10
CA THR A 160 -20.35 -2.46 2.74
C THR A 160 -20.20 -2.45 4.26
N LYS A 161 -20.04 -3.62 4.90
CA LYS A 161 -19.79 -3.68 6.35
C LYS A 161 -18.51 -2.92 6.71
N VAL A 162 -17.40 -3.15 5.98
CA VAL A 162 -16.12 -2.46 6.21
C VAL A 162 -16.23 -0.97 5.86
N GLN A 163 -16.97 -0.60 4.80
CA GLN A 163 -17.29 0.80 4.51
C GLN A 163 -17.87 1.51 5.75
N HIS A 164 -18.86 0.93 6.40
CA HIS A 164 -19.49 1.52 7.60
C HIS A 164 -18.57 1.53 8.82
N MET A 165 -17.59 0.61 8.89
CA MET A 165 -16.61 0.62 9.99
C MET A 165 -15.69 1.83 9.94
N PHE A 166 -15.30 2.27 8.74
CA PHE A 166 -14.31 3.33 8.56
C PHE A 166 -14.93 4.68 8.16
N ALA A 167 -16.12 4.70 7.53
CA ALA A 167 -16.77 5.94 7.16
C ALA A 167 -17.29 6.71 8.38
N ASN A 168 -17.13 8.03 8.37
CA ASN A 168 -17.79 8.95 9.30
C ASN A 168 -18.23 10.23 8.56
N GLN A 169 -18.99 11.09 9.24
CA GLN A 169 -19.51 12.31 8.62
C GLN A 169 -18.51 13.48 8.64
N ASP A 170 -17.43 13.34 9.40
CA ASP A 170 -16.53 14.46 9.68
C ASP A 170 -15.38 14.54 8.66
N TYR A 171 -14.67 13.42 8.40
CA TYR A 171 -13.46 13.45 7.58
C TYR A 171 -13.20 12.20 6.72
N MET A 172 -13.95 11.08 6.94
CA MET A 172 -13.66 9.83 6.23
C MET A 172 -14.85 9.36 5.41
N ARG A 173 -14.72 9.40 4.08
CA ARG A 173 -15.72 8.82 3.17
C ARG A 173 -15.17 7.55 2.52
N VAL A 174 -15.95 6.47 2.56
CA VAL A 174 -15.56 5.19 1.97
C VAL A 174 -16.58 4.77 0.92
N TYR A 175 -16.09 4.40 -0.27
CA TYR A 175 -16.89 3.82 -1.35
C TYR A 175 -16.71 2.30 -1.36
N THR A 176 -17.61 1.57 -1.97
CA THR A 176 -17.48 0.12 -2.16
C THR A 176 -17.08 -0.22 -3.59
N SER A 177 -16.38 -1.34 -3.75
CA SER A 177 -16.06 -1.92 -5.07
C SER A 177 -16.17 -3.44 -5.01
N ASN A 178 -16.61 -4.04 -6.12
CA ASN A 178 -16.59 -5.50 -6.33
C ASN A 178 -15.37 -5.95 -7.17
N ASP A 179 -14.42 -5.06 -7.40
CA ASP A 179 -13.15 -5.38 -8.08
C ASP A 179 -12.00 -5.38 -7.09
N LEU A 180 -11.86 -6.49 -6.36
CA LEU A 180 -10.79 -6.69 -5.42
C LEU A 180 -9.42 -6.67 -6.09
N ILE A 181 -9.31 -7.32 -7.27
CA ILE A 181 -8.06 -7.43 -8.01
C ILE A 181 -7.57 -6.05 -8.44
N GLY A 182 -8.43 -5.26 -9.08
CA GLY A 182 -8.07 -3.91 -9.52
C GLY A 182 -7.67 -3.00 -8.36
N ALA A 183 -8.33 -3.12 -7.21
CA ALA A 183 -8.01 -2.34 -6.01
C ALA A 183 -6.64 -2.68 -5.42
N GLU A 184 -6.30 -3.97 -5.27
CA GLU A 184 -4.99 -4.41 -4.77
C GLU A 184 -3.86 -4.04 -5.74
N ILE A 185 -4.05 -4.30 -7.04
CA ILE A 185 -3.04 -4.04 -8.08
C ILE A 185 -2.82 -2.54 -8.26
N GLY A 186 -3.90 -1.73 -8.35
CA GLY A 186 -3.77 -0.27 -8.45
C GLY A 186 -2.98 0.32 -7.30
N GLY A 187 -3.31 -0.09 -6.06
CA GLY A 187 -2.61 0.32 -4.85
C GLY A 187 -1.14 -0.12 -4.79
N ALA A 188 -0.78 -1.25 -5.42
CA ALA A 188 0.59 -1.73 -5.48
C ALA A 188 1.41 -1.00 -6.56
N VAL A 189 0.91 -0.97 -7.81
CA VAL A 189 1.66 -0.44 -8.97
C VAL A 189 1.95 1.05 -8.83
N LYS A 190 1.04 1.84 -8.24
CA LYS A 190 1.26 3.27 -7.99
C LYS A 190 2.55 3.55 -7.22
N ASN A 191 2.98 2.66 -6.32
CA ASN A 191 4.20 2.82 -5.55
C ASN A 191 5.46 2.79 -6.44
N ALA A 192 5.47 1.94 -7.45
CA ALA A 192 6.54 1.90 -8.46
C ALA A 192 6.58 3.19 -9.30
N ILE A 193 5.42 3.68 -9.74
CA ILE A 193 5.34 4.94 -10.49
C ILE A 193 5.76 6.13 -9.63
N ALA A 194 5.45 6.13 -8.33
CA ALA A 194 5.90 7.16 -7.40
C ALA A 194 7.44 7.20 -7.26
N VAL A 195 8.11 6.05 -7.29
CA VAL A 195 9.58 5.99 -7.35
C VAL A 195 10.10 6.66 -8.63
N ILE A 196 9.51 6.34 -9.78
CA ILE A 196 9.91 6.90 -11.08
C ILE A 196 9.70 8.42 -11.09
N SER A 197 8.56 8.90 -10.57
CA SER A 197 8.27 10.33 -10.43
C SER A 197 9.28 11.03 -9.52
N GLY A 198 9.64 10.41 -8.40
CA GLY A 198 10.69 10.92 -7.52
C GLY A 198 12.04 10.99 -8.24
N ALA A 199 12.42 9.96 -9.00
CA ALA A 199 13.68 9.91 -9.72
C ALA A 199 13.80 11.04 -10.76
N THR A 200 12.74 11.34 -11.51
CA THR A 200 12.73 12.49 -12.43
C THR A 200 12.87 13.81 -11.71
N THR A 201 12.24 13.97 -10.54
CA THR A 201 12.39 15.16 -9.69
C THR A 201 13.82 15.28 -9.14
N GLY A 202 14.44 14.15 -8.76
CA GLY A 202 15.83 14.10 -8.29
C GLY A 202 16.86 14.52 -9.35
N LEU A 203 16.56 14.27 -10.64
CA LEU A 203 17.33 14.79 -11.78
C LEU A 203 17.17 16.30 -12.01
N GLY A 204 16.32 16.99 -11.25
CA GLY A 204 16.03 18.41 -11.45
C GLY A 204 15.00 18.70 -12.54
N LEU A 205 14.26 17.68 -13.02
CA LEU A 205 13.19 17.88 -14.00
C LEU A 205 11.95 18.50 -13.32
N GLY A 206 11.27 19.38 -14.06
CA GLY A 206 10.14 20.16 -13.54
C GLY A 206 8.78 19.43 -13.60
N GLU A 207 7.72 20.20 -13.34
CA GLU A 207 6.33 19.74 -13.25
C GLU A 207 5.83 19.05 -14.51
N ASN A 208 6.26 19.50 -15.71
CA ASN A 208 5.86 18.87 -16.98
C ASN A 208 6.33 17.41 -17.04
N ALA A 209 7.56 17.12 -16.61
CA ALA A 209 8.10 15.75 -16.57
C ALA A 209 7.33 14.89 -15.55
N ARG A 210 7.03 15.45 -14.37
CA ARG A 210 6.23 14.76 -13.34
C ARG A 210 4.82 14.43 -13.83
N ALA A 211 4.14 15.40 -14.46
CA ALA A 211 2.82 15.19 -15.06
C ALA A 211 2.86 14.10 -16.14
N ALA A 212 3.89 14.11 -17.02
CA ALA A 212 4.08 13.10 -18.04
C ALA A 212 4.30 11.69 -17.41
N VAL A 213 5.13 11.57 -16.36
CA VAL A 213 5.36 10.31 -15.64
C VAL A 213 4.06 9.79 -15.04
N ILE A 214 3.26 10.62 -14.38
CA ILE A 214 1.97 10.22 -13.81
C ILE A 214 1.01 9.75 -14.91
N THR A 215 0.86 10.52 -15.98
CA THR A 215 -0.05 10.21 -17.09
C THR A 215 0.36 8.96 -17.84
N ARG A 216 1.64 8.76 -18.12
CA ARG A 216 2.14 7.54 -18.77
C ARG A 216 2.14 6.36 -17.80
N GLY A 217 2.37 6.62 -16.52
CA GLY A 217 2.34 5.61 -15.46
C GLY A 217 0.96 4.98 -15.30
N ILE A 218 -0.13 5.75 -15.40
CA ILE A 218 -1.49 5.19 -15.31
C ILE A 218 -1.76 4.17 -16.42
N ILE A 219 -1.16 4.32 -17.60
CA ILE A 219 -1.29 3.35 -18.69
C ILE A 219 -0.65 2.02 -18.29
N GLU A 220 0.51 2.05 -17.63
CA GLU A 220 1.12 0.81 -17.11
C GLU A 220 0.30 0.21 -15.97
N VAL A 221 -0.28 1.03 -15.08
CA VAL A 221 -1.23 0.57 -14.05
C VAL A 221 -2.41 -0.16 -14.70
N VAL A 222 -3.05 0.43 -15.71
CA VAL A 222 -4.17 -0.18 -16.45
C VAL A 222 -3.77 -1.51 -17.06
N LYS A 223 -2.62 -1.57 -17.74
CA LYS A 223 -2.11 -2.81 -18.34
C LYS A 223 -1.96 -3.93 -17.29
N VAL A 224 -1.36 -3.61 -16.14
CA VAL A 224 -1.14 -4.61 -15.08
C VAL A 224 -2.47 -5.02 -14.45
N VAL A 225 -3.38 -4.07 -14.18
CA VAL A 225 -4.73 -4.36 -13.66
C VAL A 225 -5.47 -5.33 -14.60
N LYS A 226 -5.50 -5.05 -15.91
CA LYS A 226 -6.13 -5.92 -16.91
C LYS A 226 -5.47 -7.30 -16.99
N LEU A 227 -4.14 -7.33 -17.01
CA LEU A 227 -3.37 -8.57 -17.06
C LEU A 227 -3.68 -9.50 -15.89
N MET A 228 -3.87 -8.92 -14.70
CA MET A 228 -4.18 -9.67 -13.47
C MET A 228 -5.68 -10.00 -13.33
N GLY A 229 -6.54 -9.59 -14.28
CA GLY A 229 -7.97 -9.86 -14.28
C GLY A 229 -8.83 -8.83 -13.54
N GLY A 230 -8.29 -7.66 -13.20
CA GLY A 230 -9.03 -6.52 -12.67
C GLY A 230 -9.70 -5.69 -13.75
N LYS A 231 -10.55 -4.75 -13.35
CA LYS A 231 -11.28 -3.87 -14.26
C LYS A 231 -10.49 -2.59 -14.55
N GLU A 232 -10.38 -2.21 -15.80
CA GLU A 232 -9.74 -0.97 -16.22
C GLU A 232 -10.33 0.26 -15.51
N SER A 233 -11.65 0.32 -15.36
CA SER A 233 -12.33 1.42 -14.66
C SER A 233 -11.85 1.64 -13.22
N THR A 234 -11.40 0.58 -12.54
CA THR A 234 -10.84 0.68 -11.17
C THR A 234 -9.51 1.44 -11.17
N ALA A 235 -8.69 1.30 -12.20
CA ALA A 235 -7.45 2.04 -12.34
C ALA A 235 -7.65 3.56 -12.48
N TYR A 236 -8.78 4.00 -13.02
CA TYR A 236 -9.14 5.42 -13.12
C TYR A 236 -9.86 5.97 -11.87
N GLY A 237 -10.11 5.13 -10.87
CA GLY A 237 -10.75 5.52 -9.61
C GLY A 237 -9.75 5.94 -8.52
N LEU A 238 -10.28 6.01 -7.29
CA LEU A 238 -9.51 6.38 -6.09
C LEU A 238 -8.33 5.42 -5.83
N THR A 239 -8.50 4.13 -6.11
CA THR A 239 -7.48 3.09 -5.83
C THR A 239 -6.35 3.06 -6.86
N GLY A 240 -6.56 3.66 -8.02
CA GLY A 240 -5.56 3.80 -9.09
C GLY A 240 -5.04 5.23 -9.19
N ILE A 241 -5.63 6.04 -10.09
CA ILE A 241 -5.14 7.39 -10.38
C ILE A 241 -5.19 8.32 -9.16
N GLY A 242 -6.21 8.21 -8.29
CA GLY A 242 -6.31 9.05 -7.09
C GLY A 242 -5.14 8.81 -6.13
N ASP A 243 -4.87 7.54 -5.81
CA ASP A 243 -3.76 7.16 -4.93
C ASP A 243 -2.39 7.36 -5.61
N LEU A 244 -2.32 7.26 -6.95
CA LEU A 244 -1.13 7.56 -7.72
C LEU A 244 -0.76 9.04 -7.64
N ILE A 245 -1.71 9.95 -7.89
CA ILE A 245 -1.45 11.39 -7.87
C ILE A 245 -0.90 11.81 -6.51
N VAL A 246 -1.56 11.45 -5.41
CA VAL A 246 -1.13 11.85 -4.07
C VAL A 246 0.24 11.27 -3.70
N THR A 247 0.56 10.06 -4.18
CA THR A 247 1.82 9.38 -3.83
C THR A 247 2.98 9.85 -4.70
N ALA A 248 2.75 10.12 -5.99
CA ALA A 248 3.76 10.49 -6.96
C ALA A 248 4.14 11.98 -6.95
N SER A 249 3.39 12.82 -6.22
CA SER A 249 3.63 14.26 -6.11
C SER A 249 3.88 14.76 -4.69
N SER A 250 3.84 13.89 -3.69
CA SER A 250 3.97 14.28 -2.29
C SER A 250 5.34 13.96 -1.70
N GLU A 251 5.93 14.94 -1.01
CA GLU A 251 7.15 14.75 -0.21
C GLU A 251 6.92 13.85 1.02
N ASN A 252 5.67 13.64 1.43
CA ASN A 252 5.33 12.66 2.47
C ASN A 252 5.46 11.21 1.98
N SER A 253 5.54 11.01 0.64
CA SER A 253 5.67 9.67 0.05
C SER A 253 7.08 9.12 0.18
N ARG A 254 7.24 8.03 0.94
CA ARG A 254 8.51 7.28 1.03
C ARG A 254 9.00 6.79 -0.33
N ASN A 255 8.08 6.38 -1.20
CA ASN A 255 8.40 5.91 -2.55
C ASN A 255 8.93 7.05 -3.41
N PHE A 256 8.27 8.21 -3.40
CA PHE A 256 8.72 9.41 -4.08
C PHE A 256 10.11 9.85 -3.58
N ASN A 257 10.30 9.92 -2.27
CA ASN A 257 11.59 10.32 -1.68
C ASN A 257 12.71 9.31 -1.99
N GLY A 258 12.42 8.01 -1.98
CA GLY A 258 13.38 6.99 -2.42
C GLY A 258 13.80 7.18 -3.87
N GLY A 259 12.84 7.43 -4.74
CA GLY A 259 13.11 7.76 -6.14
C GLY A 259 13.91 9.05 -6.30
N ARG A 260 13.58 10.11 -5.56
CA ARG A 260 14.32 11.39 -5.60
C ARG A 260 15.80 11.20 -5.26
N LYS A 261 16.11 10.39 -4.27
CA LYS A 261 17.50 10.05 -3.93
C LYS A 261 18.20 9.28 -5.06
N LEU A 262 17.52 8.35 -5.75
CA LEU A 262 18.07 7.70 -6.95
C LEU A 262 18.41 8.72 -8.04
N GLY A 263 17.49 9.66 -8.31
CA GLY A 263 17.71 10.75 -9.28
C GLY A 263 18.86 11.69 -8.90
N GLN A 264 19.18 11.80 -7.61
CA GLN A 264 20.33 12.54 -7.08
C GLN A 264 21.65 11.73 -7.15
N GLY A 265 21.60 10.49 -7.63
CA GLY A 265 22.78 9.64 -7.84
C GLY A 265 23.10 8.69 -6.68
N LEU A 266 22.26 8.59 -5.65
CA LEU A 266 22.45 7.61 -4.58
C LEU A 266 22.10 6.20 -5.08
N THR A 267 22.85 5.20 -4.62
CA THR A 267 22.53 3.80 -4.88
C THR A 267 21.38 3.31 -3.99
N VAL A 268 20.75 2.20 -4.37
CA VAL A 268 19.73 1.54 -3.54
C VAL A 268 20.29 1.20 -2.16
N GLU A 269 21.54 0.76 -2.09
CA GLU A 269 22.22 0.42 -0.83
C GLU A 269 22.37 1.65 0.08
N ASP A 270 22.80 2.78 -0.48
CA ASP A 270 22.95 4.04 0.27
C ASP A 270 21.61 4.53 0.81
N ILE A 271 20.56 4.45 -0.01
CA ILE A 271 19.20 4.83 0.39
C ILE A 271 18.70 3.98 1.56
N TYR A 272 18.98 2.67 1.58
CA TYR A 272 18.60 1.82 2.69
C TYR A 272 19.47 2.01 3.93
N LYS A 273 20.73 2.47 3.82
CA LYS A 273 21.56 2.86 4.97
C LYS A 273 21.02 4.10 5.68
N GLU A 274 20.47 5.04 4.92
CA GLU A 274 19.88 6.28 5.44
C GLU A 274 18.44 6.11 5.98
N SER A 275 17.74 5.06 5.57
CA SER A 275 16.34 4.86 5.91
C SER A 275 16.11 3.52 6.60
N THR A 276 15.54 3.57 7.80
CA THR A 276 15.06 2.36 8.51
C THR A 276 13.72 1.85 7.96
N GLN A 277 13.09 2.58 7.04
CA GLN A 277 11.74 2.28 6.53
C GLN A 277 11.79 1.60 5.16
N THR A 278 10.92 0.63 4.95
CA THR A 278 10.79 -0.08 3.67
C THR A 278 10.22 0.83 2.60
N ILE A 279 10.86 0.86 1.43
CA ILE A 279 10.36 1.49 0.21
C ILE A 279 9.66 0.41 -0.63
N GLU A 280 8.34 0.31 -0.48
CA GLU A 280 7.53 -0.72 -1.17
C GLU A 280 7.62 -0.63 -2.70
N GLY A 281 7.81 0.59 -3.24
CA GLY A 281 7.95 0.82 -4.67
C GLY A 281 9.15 0.09 -5.29
N PHE A 282 10.27 -0.02 -4.59
CA PHE A 282 11.42 -0.78 -5.09
C PHE A 282 11.05 -2.26 -5.27
N ARG A 283 10.47 -2.88 -4.25
CA ARG A 283 10.01 -4.27 -4.32
C ARG A 283 8.96 -4.47 -5.41
N THR A 284 8.04 -3.52 -5.54
CA THR A 284 7.00 -3.56 -6.59
C THR A 284 7.61 -3.49 -7.98
N ILE A 285 8.66 -2.68 -8.21
CA ILE A 285 9.37 -2.64 -9.50
C ILE A 285 9.94 -4.02 -9.85
N TYR A 286 10.56 -4.73 -8.90
CA TYR A 286 11.05 -6.10 -9.13
C TYR A 286 9.91 -7.05 -9.49
N ALA A 287 8.82 -7.03 -8.73
CA ALA A 287 7.66 -7.88 -8.99
C ALA A 287 7.05 -7.62 -10.38
N LEU A 288 6.88 -6.34 -10.75
CA LEU A 288 6.29 -5.95 -12.02
C LEU A 288 7.21 -6.25 -13.22
N ASN A 289 8.53 -6.12 -13.07
CA ASN A 289 9.47 -6.53 -14.10
C ASN A 289 9.37 -8.06 -14.33
N ASN A 290 9.32 -8.86 -13.27
CA ASN A 290 9.13 -10.30 -13.39
C ASN A 290 7.78 -10.65 -14.04
N LEU A 291 6.71 -9.93 -13.68
CA LEU A 291 5.40 -10.07 -14.31
C LEU A 291 5.44 -9.74 -15.81
N SER A 292 6.09 -8.63 -16.17
CA SER A 292 6.30 -8.18 -17.56
C SER A 292 6.96 -9.28 -18.40
N LEU A 293 8.05 -9.85 -17.89
CA LEU A 293 8.78 -10.94 -18.56
C LEU A 293 7.95 -12.22 -18.69
N LYS A 294 7.31 -12.63 -17.60
CA LYS A 294 6.51 -13.86 -17.53
C LYS A 294 5.34 -13.85 -18.52
N HIS A 295 4.71 -12.70 -18.72
CA HIS A 295 3.50 -12.56 -19.54
C HIS A 295 3.76 -11.85 -20.88
N ASN A 296 5.01 -11.52 -21.20
CA ASN A 296 5.40 -10.78 -22.40
C ASN A 296 4.59 -9.48 -22.60
N VAL A 297 4.41 -8.72 -21.51
CA VAL A 297 3.69 -7.43 -21.50
C VAL A 297 4.69 -6.30 -21.38
N GLU A 298 4.65 -5.34 -22.29
CA GLU A 298 5.56 -4.20 -22.31
C GLU A 298 5.18 -3.17 -21.24
N LEU A 299 6.06 -2.99 -20.25
CA LEU A 299 5.99 -2.00 -19.18
C LEU A 299 7.27 -1.13 -19.21
N PRO A 300 7.39 -0.19 -20.17
CA PRO A 300 8.66 0.49 -20.44
C PRO A 300 9.23 1.23 -19.23
N MET A 301 8.40 1.95 -18.49
CA MET A 301 8.84 2.72 -17.33
C MET A 301 9.30 1.79 -16.20
N ILE A 302 8.54 0.74 -15.92
CA ILE A 302 8.87 -0.27 -14.89
C ILE A 302 10.15 -1.02 -15.27
N ASN A 303 10.28 -1.49 -16.52
CA ASN A 303 11.46 -2.24 -16.96
C ASN A 303 12.73 -1.36 -16.93
N THR A 304 12.63 -0.07 -17.29
CA THR A 304 13.72 0.88 -17.14
C THR A 304 14.07 1.13 -15.67
N ALA A 305 13.08 1.33 -14.82
CA ALA A 305 13.29 1.50 -13.38
C ALA A 305 13.96 0.28 -12.73
N TYR A 306 13.61 -0.94 -13.17
CA TYR A 306 14.27 -2.16 -12.73
C TYR A 306 15.78 -2.14 -13.08
N LEU A 307 16.16 -1.76 -14.30
CA LEU A 307 17.57 -1.67 -14.70
C LEU A 307 18.35 -0.63 -13.88
N ILE A 308 17.68 0.47 -13.49
CA ILE A 308 18.25 1.49 -12.60
C ILE A 308 18.48 0.93 -11.20
N LEU A 309 17.49 0.22 -10.64
CA LEU A 309 17.63 -0.40 -9.30
C LEU A 309 18.74 -1.46 -9.26
N GLU A 310 18.98 -2.17 -10.38
CA GLU A 310 20.07 -3.14 -10.54
C GLU A 310 21.45 -2.48 -10.78
N GLY A 311 21.51 -1.15 -10.85
CA GLY A 311 22.76 -0.44 -11.17
C GLY A 311 23.27 -0.66 -12.59
N LYS A 312 22.40 -1.16 -13.50
CA LYS A 312 22.76 -1.43 -14.92
C LYS A 312 22.65 -0.19 -15.80
N MET A 313 22.00 0.86 -15.31
CA MET A 313 21.95 2.18 -15.94
C MET A 313 21.68 3.26 -14.89
N THR A 314 22.08 4.47 -15.19
CA THR A 314 21.75 5.66 -14.40
C THR A 314 20.30 6.10 -14.66
N VAL A 315 19.74 6.97 -13.80
CA VAL A 315 18.41 7.55 -14.03
C VAL A 315 18.38 8.38 -15.31
N GLU A 316 19.46 9.11 -15.62
CA GLU A 316 19.59 9.91 -16.85
C GLU A 316 19.64 9.04 -18.11
N GLU A 317 20.42 7.95 -18.10
CA GLU A 317 20.46 6.98 -19.20
C GLU A 317 19.08 6.33 -19.41
N GLY A 318 18.38 5.98 -18.34
CA GLY A 318 17.02 5.43 -18.40
C GLY A 318 16.02 6.39 -19.03
N LEU A 319 16.05 7.67 -18.62
CA LEU A 319 15.23 8.71 -19.24
C LEU A 319 15.53 8.84 -20.73
N ASN A 320 16.81 8.91 -21.09
CA ASN A 320 17.23 9.02 -22.49
C ASN A 320 16.80 7.80 -23.32
N ALA A 321 16.84 6.59 -22.74
CA ALA A 321 16.36 5.39 -23.40
C ALA A 321 14.84 5.43 -23.65
N LEU A 322 14.06 5.94 -22.70
CA LEU A 322 12.62 6.11 -22.88
C LEU A 322 12.27 7.15 -23.94
N LEU A 323 13.01 8.27 -24.00
CA LEU A 323 12.80 9.34 -24.98
C LEU A 323 13.17 8.93 -26.41
N LYS A 324 14.12 8.01 -26.59
CA LYS A 324 14.58 7.48 -27.90
C LYS A 324 13.68 6.39 -28.47
N ARG A 325 12.62 5.97 -27.77
CA ARG A 325 11.66 4.98 -28.28
C ARG A 325 10.92 5.54 -29.50
N ASP A 326 10.44 4.62 -30.35
CA ASP A 326 9.65 4.98 -31.52
C ASP A 326 8.45 5.87 -31.15
N LEU A 327 8.21 6.87 -31.98
CA LEU A 327 7.05 7.75 -31.83
C LEU A 327 5.76 6.95 -32.08
N LYS A 328 4.83 7.04 -31.16
CA LYS A 328 3.54 6.32 -31.21
C LYS A 328 2.38 7.27 -31.00
N PRO A 329 1.17 6.96 -31.48
CA PRO A 329 -0.05 7.67 -31.06
C PRO A 329 -0.16 7.62 -29.54
N GLU A 330 -0.77 8.63 -28.93
CA GLU A 330 -0.95 8.70 -27.49
C GLU A 330 -1.90 7.62 -26.99
N ILE A 331 -3.01 7.42 -27.71
CA ILE A 331 -4.02 6.40 -27.42
C ILE A 331 -4.01 5.42 -28.61
N ILE A 332 -3.96 4.14 -28.29
CA ILE A 332 -4.16 3.05 -29.24
C ILE A 332 -5.48 2.40 -28.85
N ASP A 333 -6.46 2.46 -29.74
CA ASP A 333 -7.78 1.82 -29.58
C ASP A 333 -7.68 0.28 -29.54
#